data_c51df27ce1699c65907160f3b9781f47
#
_entry.id   c51df27ce1699c65907160f3b9781f47
#
_cell.length_a   1.000
_cell.length_b   1.000
_cell.length_c   1.000
_cell.angle_alpha   90.00
_cell.angle_beta   90.00
_cell.angle_gamma   90.00
#
_symmetry.space_group_name_H-M   'P 1'
#
loop_
_entity.id
_entity.type
_entity.pdbx_description
1 polymer ?
#
loop_
_entity_poly.entity_id
_entity_poly.type
_entity_poly.pdbx_seq_one_letter_code
_entity_poly.pdbx_strand_id
1 'polypeptide(L)'
;KETGIHKETIYTCYVTERRRLIGTVSAKELMTESDDMVIETLMETEIISVGTHTDKEEVARLFTKYDLIALPVLDEDDHMVGIVTFDDAMDVMVEEATEDITKMAAINPSEKPYFATSVLDHAKSRIPWLLVLMFTSIITGAIITKYENAFAAIPLLVSFIPMLMDTGGNCGSQSATLII
;
A
#
# COMPACT_ATOMS: atom_id res chain seq x y z
N LYS A 1 -4.74 30.67 22.13
CA LYS A 1 -5.64 29.58 22.57
C LYS A 1 -6.71 29.22 21.53
N GLU A 2 -7.07 30.13 20.61
CA GLU A 2 -8.08 29.87 19.56
C GLU A 2 -7.52 29.11 18.35
N THR A 3 -6.21 29.14 18.11
CA THR A 3 -5.55 28.50 16.97
C THR A 3 -5.31 26.98 17.12
N GLY A 4 -5.46 26.44 18.32
CA GLY A 4 -5.21 25.00 18.57
C GLY A 4 -6.37 24.07 18.24
N ILE A 5 -7.60 24.61 18.10
CA ILE A 5 -8.82 23.78 17.94
C ILE A 5 -8.96 23.20 16.52
N HIS A 6 -8.24 23.75 15.55
CA HIS A 6 -8.27 23.31 14.14
C HIS A 6 -6.96 22.66 13.69
N LYS A 7 -6.09 22.27 14.62
CA LYS A 7 -4.83 21.58 14.28
C LYS A 7 -4.95 20.09 14.54
N GLU A 8 -4.59 19.31 13.57
CA GLU A 8 -4.69 17.83 13.58
C GLU A 8 -3.82 17.21 14.69
N THR A 9 -2.69 17.83 15.02
CA THR A 9 -1.84 17.40 16.13
C THR A 9 -1.20 18.58 16.85
N ILE A 10 -1.07 18.48 18.17
CA ILE A 10 -0.39 19.45 19.06
C ILE A 10 0.82 18.84 19.78
N TYR A 11 1.16 17.56 19.52
CA TYR A 11 2.19 16.84 20.25
C TYR A 11 3.61 17.21 19.83
N THR A 12 3.80 17.56 18.57
CA THR A 12 5.11 17.91 18.00
C THR A 12 5.08 19.32 17.43
N CYS A 13 6.05 20.14 17.81
CA CYS A 13 6.28 21.47 17.27
C CYS A 13 7.46 21.42 16.31
N TYR A 14 7.26 21.89 15.10
CA TYR A 14 8.32 21.96 14.08
C TYR A 14 8.98 23.32 14.13
N VAL A 15 10.30 23.33 14.28
CA VAL A 15 11.10 24.55 14.33
C VAL A 15 11.63 24.83 12.93
N THR A 16 11.30 26.00 12.41
CA THR A 16 11.72 26.39 11.06
C THR A 16 12.48 27.72 11.07
N GLU A 17 13.55 27.80 10.28
CA GLU A 17 14.24 29.04 9.97
C GLU A 17 14.07 29.35 8.48
N ARG A 18 13.49 30.52 8.17
CA ARG A 18 13.18 30.91 6.78
C ARG A 18 12.45 29.81 5.98
N ARG A 19 11.50 29.13 6.62
CA ARG A 19 10.71 28.01 6.14
C ARG A 19 11.47 26.67 6.05
N ARG A 20 12.78 26.62 6.23
CA ARG A 20 13.53 25.38 6.31
C ARG A 20 13.33 24.73 7.67
N LEU A 21 13.09 23.43 7.68
CA LEU A 21 12.94 22.65 8.89
C LEU A 21 14.32 22.45 9.54
N ILE A 22 14.50 22.94 10.77
CA ILE A 22 15.78 22.86 11.49
C ILE A 22 15.73 22.00 12.74
N GLY A 23 14.54 21.73 13.28
CA GLY A 23 14.37 20.94 14.49
C GLY A 23 12.93 20.58 14.77
N THR A 24 12.75 19.67 15.71
CA THR A 24 11.44 19.36 16.31
C THR A 24 11.54 19.44 17.82
N VAL A 25 10.46 19.87 18.46
CA VAL A 25 10.34 19.96 19.93
C VAL A 25 9.01 19.33 20.34
N SER A 26 9.03 18.50 21.36
CA SER A 26 7.80 17.95 21.92
C SER A 26 7.01 19.04 22.66
N ALA A 27 5.69 19.06 22.49
CA ALA A 27 4.82 19.95 23.26
C ALA A 27 4.96 19.70 24.77
N LYS A 28 5.29 18.46 25.18
CA LYS A 28 5.56 18.12 26.58
C LYS A 28 6.78 18.86 27.10
N GLU A 29 7.88 18.89 26.36
CA GLU A 29 9.11 19.63 26.74
C GLU A 29 8.83 21.12 26.88
N LEU A 30 8.11 21.70 25.89
CA LEU A 30 7.71 23.10 25.96
C LEU A 30 6.84 23.47 27.17
N MET A 31 6.13 22.48 27.73
CA MET A 31 5.26 22.70 28.90
C MET A 31 5.95 22.41 30.24
N THR A 32 7.04 21.65 30.24
CA THR A 32 7.73 21.22 31.46
C THR A 32 8.99 21.98 31.74
N GLU A 33 9.60 22.56 30.73
CA GLU A 33 10.84 23.33 30.85
C GLU A 33 10.54 24.81 31.23
N SER A 34 11.59 25.52 31.68
CA SER A 34 11.50 26.91 32.08
C SER A 34 11.22 27.84 30.89
N ASP A 35 10.40 28.87 31.10
CA ASP A 35 10.04 29.87 30.08
C ASP A 35 11.27 30.61 29.49
N ASP A 36 12.39 30.63 30.22
CA ASP A 36 13.65 31.30 29.81
C ASP A 36 14.55 30.39 28.94
N MET A 37 14.16 29.12 28.69
CA MET A 37 14.96 28.18 27.93
C MET A 37 14.91 28.49 26.43
N VAL A 38 16.08 28.46 25.80
CA VAL A 38 16.18 28.69 24.35
C VAL A 38 15.77 27.43 23.58
N ILE A 39 14.89 27.55 22.60
CA ILE A 39 14.34 26.41 21.81
C ILE A 39 15.47 25.60 21.15
N GLU A 40 16.55 26.26 20.74
CA GLU A 40 17.73 25.62 20.14
C GLU A 40 18.36 24.52 21.02
N THR A 41 18.26 24.68 22.35
CA THR A 41 18.78 23.70 23.31
C THR A 41 17.84 22.55 23.61
N LEU A 42 16.55 22.68 23.24
CA LEU A 42 15.50 21.68 23.44
C LEU A 42 15.20 20.89 22.19
N MET A 43 15.49 21.46 21.00
CA MET A 43 15.09 20.83 19.75
C MET A 43 15.98 19.63 19.39
N GLU A 44 15.33 18.59 18.88
CA GLU A 44 16.00 17.51 18.16
C GLU A 44 16.25 17.95 16.71
N THR A 45 17.48 17.74 16.24
CA THR A 45 17.91 18.11 14.88
C THR A 45 17.92 16.91 13.91
N GLU A 46 17.90 15.67 14.43
CA GLU A 46 17.76 14.46 13.63
C GLU A 46 16.28 14.22 13.31
N ILE A 47 15.79 14.83 12.24
CA ILE A 47 14.39 14.79 11.87
C ILE A 47 14.16 13.80 10.73
N ILE A 48 13.21 12.89 10.93
CA ILE A 48 12.69 12.07 9.85
C ILE A 48 11.70 12.92 9.07
N SER A 49 11.93 13.09 7.77
CA SER A 49 11.07 13.85 6.86
C SER A 49 10.93 13.15 5.53
N VAL A 50 9.94 13.53 4.75
CA VAL A 50 9.71 13.03 3.39
C VAL A 50 9.58 14.18 2.41
N GLY A 51 9.89 13.93 1.15
CA GLY A 51 9.70 14.86 0.07
C GLY A 51 8.26 14.85 -0.47
N THR A 52 7.85 15.91 -1.16
CA THR A 52 6.52 16.01 -1.80
C THR A 52 6.26 14.95 -2.87
N HIS A 53 7.30 14.31 -3.41
CA HIS A 53 7.21 13.27 -4.44
C HIS A 53 7.47 11.86 -3.91
N THR A 54 7.63 11.70 -2.59
CA THR A 54 7.80 10.38 -1.98
C THR A 54 6.50 9.58 -2.14
N ASP A 55 6.64 8.30 -2.50
CA ASP A 55 5.51 7.39 -2.65
C ASP A 55 4.72 7.25 -1.34
N LYS A 56 3.39 7.24 -1.44
CA LYS A 56 2.49 7.18 -0.27
C LYS A 56 2.68 5.91 0.57
N GLU A 57 3.00 4.79 -0.07
CA GLU A 57 3.27 3.53 0.61
C GLU A 57 4.57 3.60 1.42
N GLU A 58 5.63 4.20 0.85
CA GLU A 58 6.89 4.43 1.55
C GLU A 58 6.67 5.35 2.76
N VAL A 59 5.89 6.43 2.60
CA VAL A 59 5.50 7.32 3.70
C VAL A 59 4.80 6.53 4.80
N ALA A 60 3.80 5.72 4.47
CA ALA A 60 3.05 4.91 5.44
C ALA A 60 3.95 3.91 6.19
N ARG A 61 4.94 3.29 5.50
CA ARG A 61 5.94 2.40 6.12
C ARG A 61 6.82 3.12 7.15
N LEU A 62 7.15 4.40 6.94
CA LEU A 62 7.93 5.17 7.91
C LEU A 62 7.19 5.36 9.23
N PHE A 63 5.86 5.55 9.20
CA PHE A 63 5.06 5.64 10.43
C PHE A 63 5.17 4.38 11.28
N THR A 64 5.06 3.20 10.66
CA THR A 64 5.18 1.91 11.36
C THR A 64 6.61 1.63 11.83
N LYS A 65 7.61 2.04 11.04
CA LYS A 65 9.02 1.77 11.33
C LYS A 65 9.54 2.59 12.51
N TYR A 66 9.05 3.82 12.66
CA TYR A 66 9.57 4.80 13.63
C TYR A 66 8.53 5.21 14.67
N ASP A 67 7.36 4.57 14.70
CA ASP A 67 6.25 4.85 15.63
C ASP A 67 5.85 6.34 15.64
N LEU A 68 5.76 6.94 14.45
CA LEU A 68 5.51 8.37 14.29
C LEU A 68 4.02 8.70 14.47
N ILE A 69 3.74 9.88 15.03
CA ILE A 69 2.38 10.45 15.10
C ILE A 69 2.14 11.40 13.92
N ALA A 70 3.18 12.12 13.51
CA ALA A 70 3.16 13.02 12.37
C ALA A 70 4.54 13.07 11.72
N LEU A 71 4.57 13.29 10.40
CA LEU A 71 5.78 13.31 9.58
C LEU A 71 5.81 14.60 8.76
N PRO A 72 6.87 15.42 8.86
CA PRO A 72 6.98 16.65 8.09
C PRO A 72 7.29 16.36 6.63
N VAL A 73 6.67 17.13 5.75
CA VAL A 73 6.86 17.08 4.30
C VAL A 73 7.65 18.29 3.84
N LEU A 74 8.71 18.01 3.08
CA LEU A 74 9.60 19.03 2.55
C LEU A 74 9.47 19.14 1.02
N ASP A 75 9.68 20.34 0.49
CA ASP A 75 9.83 20.55 -0.94
C ASP A 75 11.28 20.31 -1.40
N GLU A 76 11.56 20.56 -2.70
CA GLU A 76 12.90 20.38 -3.27
C GLU A 76 13.96 21.37 -2.71
N ASP A 77 13.52 22.46 -2.07
CA ASP A 77 14.37 23.48 -1.44
C ASP A 77 14.53 23.29 0.09
N ASP A 78 14.11 22.13 0.63
CA ASP A 78 14.05 21.78 2.05
C ASP A 78 13.11 22.67 2.88
N HIS A 79 12.13 23.33 2.25
CA HIS A 79 11.12 24.06 2.98
C HIS A 79 10.00 23.14 3.44
N MET A 80 9.58 23.30 4.68
CA MET A 80 8.43 22.57 5.19
C MET A 80 7.14 23.08 4.55
N VAL A 81 6.45 22.19 3.85
CA VAL A 81 5.18 22.48 3.15
C VAL A 81 3.95 21.97 3.89
N GLY A 82 4.12 20.99 4.75
CA GLY A 82 3.01 20.40 5.52
C GLY A 82 3.45 19.26 6.41
N ILE A 83 2.47 18.52 6.91
CA ILE A 83 2.66 17.28 7.66
C ILE A 83 1.73 16.22 7.10
N VAL A 84 2.11 14.96 7.24
CA VAL A 84 1.23 13.79 7.14
C VAL A 84 1.01 13.29 8.55
N THR A 85 -0.20 12.90 8.89
CA THR A 85 -0.55 12.37 10.21
C THR A 85 -0.71 10.86 10.18
N PHE A 86 -0.70 10.23 11.35
CA PHE A 86 -0.79 8.77 11.47
C PHE A 86 -2.11 8.21 10.93
N ASP A 87 -3.23 8.92 11.10
CA ASP A 87 -4.54 8.53 10.59
C ASP A 87 -4.55 8.50 9.05
N ASP A 88 -3.99 9.50 8.36
CA ASP A 88 -3.83 9.49 6.90
C ASP A 88 -2.93 8.33 6.42
N ALA A 89 -1.83 8.08 7.14
CA ALA A 89 -0.94 6.96 6.84
C ALA A 89 -1.64 5.60 7.03
N MET A 90 -2.50 5.48 8.04
CA MET A 90 -3.31 4.28 8.31
C MET A 90 -4.29 4.01 7.17
N ASP A 91 -4.95 5.04 6.66
CA ASP A 91 -5.87 4.93 5.52
C ASP A 91 -5.12 4.42 4.27
N VAL A 92 -3.94 4.97 3.99
CA VAL A 92 -3.08 4.49 2.90
C VAL A 92 -2.71 3.02 3.08
N MET A 93 -2.32 2.59 4.30
CA MET A 93 -1.99 1.18 4.56
C MET A 93 -3.16 0.23 4.29
N VAL A 94 -4.38 0.63 4.63
CA VAL A 94 -5.60 -0.15 4.35
C VAL A 94 -5.89 -0.20 2.85
N GLU A 95 -5.73 0.92 2.15
CA GLU A 95 -5.89 0.99 0.68
C GLU A 95 -4.89 0.07 -0.02
N GLU A 96 -3.60 0.15 0.31
CA GLU A 96 -2.54 -0.69 -0.29
C GLU A 96 -2.77 -2.17 -0.01
N ALA A 97 -3.09 -2.55 1.24
CA ALA A 97 -3.42 -3.93 1.58
C ALA A 97 -4.64 -4.46 0.79
N THR A 98 -5.63 -3.62 0.55
CA THR A 98 -6.81 -3.96 -0.26
C THR A 98 -6.43 -4.11 -1.74
N GLU A 99 -5.59 -3.22 -2.24
CA GLU A 99 -5.07 -3.27 -3.61
C GLU A 99 -4.27 -4.56 -3.84
N ASP A 100 -3.38 -4.92 -2.92
CA ASP A 100 -2.57 -6.14 -3.00
C ASP A 100 -3.45 -7.41 -3.03
N ILE A 101 -4.47 -7.49 -2.17
CA ILE A 101 -5.43 -8.60 -2.19
C ILE A 101 -6.17 -8.69 -3.53
N THR A 102 -6.57 -7.56 -4.10
CA THR A 102 -7.27 -7.56 -5.41
C THR A 102 -6.34 -7.91 -6.56
N LYS A 103 -5.07 -7.48 -6.52
CA LYS A 103 -4.02 -7.86 -7.47
C LYS A 103 -3.73 -9.37 -7.42
N MET A 104 -3.64 -9.98 -6.22
CA MET A 104 -3.50 -11.44 -6.06
C MET A 104 -4.63 -12.20 -6.74
N ALA A 105 -5.84 -11.66 -6.71
CA ALA A 105 -7.01 -12.24 -7.38
C ALA A 105 -7.12 -11.88 -8.87
N ALA A 106 -6.15 -11.13 -9.42
CA ALA A 106 -6.17 -10.57 -10.78
C ALA A 106 -7.45 -9.78 -11.09
N ILE A 107 -7.95 -9.04 -10.09
CA ILE A 107 -9.10 -8.14 -10.17
C ILE A 107 -8.55 -6.71 -10.20
N ASN A 108 -9.05 -5.87 -11.13
CA ASN A 108 -8.70 -4.47 -11.11
C ASN A 108 -9.23 -3.81 -9.84
N PRO A 109 -8.37 -3.12 -9.05
CA PRO A 109 -8.78 -2.46 -7.82
C PRO A 109 -9.89 -1.43 -8.07
N SER A 110 -10.76 -1.25 -7.09
CA SER A 110 -11.82 -0.25 -7.11
C SER A 110 -11.75 0.55 -5.81
N GLU A 111 -11.76 1.87 -5.92
CA GLU A 111 -11.82 2.77 -4.76
C GLU A 111 -13.18 2.73 -4.03
N LYS A 112 -14.20 2.10 -4.64
CA LYS A 112 -15.55 2.04 -4.08
C LYS A 112 -15.73 0.79 -3.21
N PRO A 113 -16.44 0.91 -2.07
CA PRO A 113 -16.85 -0.25 -1.29
C PRO A 113 -17.64 -1.26 -2.13
N TYR A 114 -17.49 -2.55 -1.84
CA TYR A 114 -18.12 -3.64 -2.59
C TYR A 114 -19.62 -3.44 -2.83
N PHE A 115 -20.37 -3.07 -1.79
CA PHE A 115 -21.82 -2.87 -1.87
C PHE A 115 -22.25 -1.57 -2.56
N ALA A 116 -21.32 -0.62 -2.73
CA ALA A 116 -21.59 0.64 -3.47
C ALA A 116 -21.23 0.53 -4.96
N THR A 117 -20.57 -0.57 -5.37
CA THR A 117 -20.15 -0.82 -6.75
C THR A 117 -21.26 -1.54 -7.51
N SER A 118 -21.53 -1.12 -8.74
CA SER A 118 -22.56 -1.77 -9.58
C SER A 118 -22.11 -3.17 -10.03
N VAL A 119 -23.07 -4.07 -10.30
CA VAL A 119 -22.81 -5.42 -10.82
C VAL A 119 -22.03 -5.37 -12.14
N LEU A 120 -22.30 -4.37 -12.99
CA LEU A 120 -21.62 -4.19 -14.27
C LEU A 120 -20.16 -3.77 -14.07
N ASP A 121 -19.86 -2.94 -13.09
CA ASP A 121 -18.48 -2.53 -12.78
C ASP A 121 -17.70 -3.70 -12.20
N HIS A 122 -18.31 -4.50 -11.32
CA HIS A 122 -17.71 -5.76 -10.87
C HIS A 122 -17.42 -6.73 -12.00
N ALA A 123 -18.33 -6.83 -12.98
CA ALA A 123 -18.09 -7.68 -14.15
C ALA A 123 -16.92 -7.16 -14.99
N LYS A 124 -16.89 -5.85 -15.26
CA LYS A 124 -15.81 -5.21 -16.05
C LYS A 124 -14.43 -5.40 -15.43
N SER A 125 -14.31 -5.35 -14.12
CA SER A 125 -13.01 -5.51 -13.44
C SER A 125 -12.47 -6.94 -13.51
N ARG A 126 -13.33 -7.95 -13.74
CA ARG A 126 -12.99 -9.38 -13.78
C ARG A 126 -12.88 -9.96 -15.19
N ILE A 127 -13.68 -9.45 -16.14
CA ILE A 127 -13.75 -9.97 -17.50
C ILE A 127 -12.39 -10.03 -18.20
N PRO A 128 -11.49 -9.04 -18.14
CA PRO A 128 -10.22 -9.12 -18.85
C PRO A 128 -9.40 -10.35 -18.47
N TRP A 129 -9.32 -10.64 -17.17
CA TRP A 129 -8.60 -11.81 -16.69
C TRP A 129 -9.28 -13.12 -17.06
N LEU A 130 -10.61 -13.18 -16.97
CA LEU A 130 -11.37 -14.36 -17.37
C LEU A 130 -11.21 -14.67 -18.87
N LEU A 131 -11.12 -13.64 -19.72
CA LEU A 131 -10.85 -13.83 -21.15
C LEU A 131 -9.45 -14.39 -21.39
N VAL A 132 -8.43 -13.96 -20.66
CA VAL A 132 -7.08 -14.54 -20.72
C VAL A 132 -7.11 -16.01 -20.33
N LEU A 133 -7.80 -16.35 -19.24
CA LEU A 133 -7.96 -17.75 -18.81
C LEU A 133 -8.73 -18.60 -19.82
N MET A 134 -9.78 -18.05 -20.42
CA MET A 134 -10.53 -18.75 -21.49
C MET A 134 -9.65 -19.02 -22.70
N PHE A 135 -8.84 -18.05 -23.12
CA PHE A 135 -7.93 -18.22 -24.25
C PHE A 135 -6.88 -19.32 -23.98
N THR A 136 -6.28 -19.31 -22.78
CA THR A 136 -5.33 -20.38 -22.39
C THR A 136 -5.99 -21.75 -22.31
N SER A 137 -7.26 -21.83 -21.91
CA SER A 137 -8.03 -23.07 -21.89
C SER A 137 -8.28 -23.63 -23.31
N ILE A 138 -8.52 -22.76 -24.30
CA ILE A 138 -8.65 -23.16 -25.71
C ILE A 138 -7.35 -23.78 -26.23
N ILE A 139 -6.20 -23.17 -25.92
CA ILE A 139 -4.87 -23.69 -26.28
C ILE A 139 -4.68 -25.09 -25.65
N THR A 140 -4.98 -25.22 -24.37
CA THR A 140 -4.87 -26.49 -23.64
C THR A 140 -5.77 -27.56 -24.28
N GLY A 141 -7.00 -27.23 -24.64
CA GLY A 141 -7.92 -28.10 -25.34
C GLY A 141 -7.38 -28.58 -26.70
N ALA A 142 -6.82 -27.67 -27.49
CA ALA A 142 -6.20 -28.00 -28.79
C ALA A 142 -5.00 -28.95 -28.63
N ILE A 143 -4.19 -28.78 -27.59
CA ILE A 143 -3.07 -29.68 -27.27
C ILE A 143 -3.60 -31.07 -26.92
N ILE A 144 -4.61 -31.18 -26.05
CA ILE A 144 -5.22 -32.45 -25.67
C ILE A 144 -5.76 -33.19 -26.90
N THR A 145 -6.50 -32.49 -27.76
CA THR A 145 -7.05 -33.08 -29.01
C THR A 145 -5.94 -33.59 -29.94
N LYS A 146 -4.82 -32.83 -30.04
CA LYS A 146 -3.67 -33.25 -30.87
C LYS A 146 -3.07 -34.59 -30.40
N TYR A 147 -3.11 -34.87 -29.11
CA TYR A 147 -2.56 -36.11 -28.52
C TYR A 147 -3.62 -37.15 -28.17
N GLU A 148 -4.83 -37.05 -28.73
CA GLU A 148 -5.96 -37.94 -28.45
C GLU A 148 -5.59 -39.44 -28.62
N ASN A 149 -4.82 -39.80 -29.63
CA ASN A 149 -4.38 -41.19 -29.86
C ASN A 149 -3.47 -41.70 -28.72
N ALA A 150 -2.64 -40.86 -28.16
CA ALA A 150 -1.79 -41.23 -27.02
C ALA A 150 -2.63 -41.43 -25.74
N PHE A 151 -3.63 -40.60 -25.52
CA PHE A 151 -4.57 -40.76 -24.42
C PHE A 151 -5.47 -41.98 -24.57
N ALA A 152 -5.89 -42.32 -25.80
CA ALA A 152 -6.64 -43.55 -26.09
C ALA A 152 -5.80 -44.81 -25.83
N ALA A 153 -4.50 -44.78 -26.10
CA ALA A 153 -3.59 -45.89 -25.84
C ALA A 153 -3.34 -46.11 -24.33
N ILE A 154 -3.34 -45.03 -23.53
CA ILE A 154 -3.11 -45.08 -22.09
C ILE A 154 -4.15 -44.21 -21.38
N PRO A 155 -5.39 -44.70 -21.18
CA PRO A 155 -6.48 -43.90 -20.59
C PRO A 155 -6.16 -43.35 -19.20
N LEU A 156 -5.27 -44.00 -18.45
CA LEU A 156 -4.84 -43.56 -17.13
C LEU A 156 -4.20 -42.17 -17.15
N LEU A 157 -3.56 -41.77 -18.26
CA LEU A 157 -2.95 -40.42 -18.38
C LEU A 157 -3.97 -39.29 -18.24
N VAL A 158 -5.20 -39.49 -18.71
CA VAL A 158 -6.27 -38.49 -18.61
C VAL A 158 -6.61 -38.18 -17.16
N SER A 159 -6.52 -39.15 -16.26
CA SER A 159 -6.78 -38.99 -14.83
C SER A 159 -5.76 -38.07 -14.12
N PHE A 160 -4.57 -37.93 -14.66
CA PHE A 160 -3.53 -37.05 -14.10
C PHE A 160 -3.67 -35.59 -14.53
N ILE A 161 -4.42 -35.29 -15.61
CA ILE A 161 -4.59 -33.90 -16.09
C ILE A 161 -5.16 -32.98 -15.01
N PRO A 162 -6.30 -33.29 -14.37
CA PRO A 162 -6.85 -32.48 -13.30
C PRO A 162 -5.88 -32.28 -12.12
N MET A 163 -5.17 -33.35 -11.73
CA MET A 163 -4.20 -33.30 -10.64
C MET A 163 -3.05 -32.32 -10.94
N LEU A 164 -2.48 -32.37 -12.13
CA LEU A 164 -1.39 -31.49 -12.55
C LEU A 164 -1.85 -30.05 -12.68
N MET A 165 -3.06 -29.82 -13.22
CA MET A 165 -3.63 -28.49 -13.36
C MET A 165 -3.92 -27.85 -11.99
N ASP A 166 -4.51 -28.60 -11.06
CA ASP A 166 -4.80 -28.14 -9.71
C ASP A 166 -3.51 -27.84 -8.94
N THR A 167 -2.54 -28.75 -9.00
CA THR A 167 -1.23 -28.53 -8.36
C THR A 167 -0.53 -27.29 -8.92
N GLY A 168 -0.55 -27.09 -10.25
CA GLY A 168 0.04 -25.92 -10.90
C GLY A 168 -0.67 -24.63 -10.48
N GLY A 169 -1.99 -24.64 -10.40
CA GLY A 169 -2.79 -23.49 -9.93
C GLY A 169 -2.49 -23.13 -8.47
N ASN A 170 -2.44 -24.13 -7.59
CA ASN A 170 -2.12 -23.93 -6.18
C ASN A 170 -0.69 -23.42 -5.97
N CYS A 171 0.31 -23.95 -6.69
CA CYS A 171 1.68 -23.43 -6.65
C CYS A 171 1.75 -21.97 -7.14
N GLY A 172 1.03 -21.64 -8.21
CA GLY A 172 0.96 -20.27 -8.71
C GLY A 172 0.35 -19.30 -7.70
N SER A 173 -0.76 -19.68 -7.08
CA SER A 173 -1.42 -18.88 -6.03
C SER A 173 -0.52 -18.66 -4.82
N GLN A 174 0.15 -19.72 -4.32
CA GLN A 174 1.08 -19.62 -3.20
C GLN A 174 2.27 -18.71 -3.52
N SER A 175 2.80 -18.78 -4.74
CA SER A 175 3.90 -17.91 -5.17
C SER A 175 3.45 -16.46 -5.27
N ALA A 176 2.27 -16.18 -5.81
CA ALA A 176 1.72 -14.83 -5.88
C ALA A 176 1.55 -14.22 -4.49
N THR A 177 1.02 -14.99 -3.52
CA THR A 177 0.84 -14.54 -2.13
C THR A 177 2.16 -14.20 -1.42
N LEU A 178 3.28 -14.76 -1.85
CA LEU A 178 4.59 -14.49 -1.23
C LEU A 178 5.31 -13.30 -1.87
N ILE A 179 4.94 -12.89 -3.09
CA ILE A 179 5.61 -11.84 -3.86
C ILE A 179 4.90 -10.50 -3.67
N ILE A 180 3.59 -10.51 -3.55
CA ILE A 180 2.75 -9.35 -3.27
C ILE A 180 2.71 -9.13 -1.75
#